data_86e0303accc20e2814f21a00e76d492f
#
_entry.id   86e0303accc20e2814f21a00e76d492f
#
_cell.length_a   1.000
_cell.length_b   1.000
_cell.length_c   1.000
_cell.angle_alpha   90.00
_cell.angle_beta   90.00
_cell.angle_gamma   90.00
#
_symmetry.space_group_name_H-M   'P 1'
#
loop_
_entity.id
_entity.type
_entity.pdbx_description
1 polymer ?
#
loop_
_entity_poly.entity_id
_entity_poly.type
_entity_poly.pdbx_seq_one_letter_code
_entity_poly.pdbx_strand_id
1 'polypeptide(L)'
;TNCPDAHRGLAALTEQYGEQLITVSIHAGGLSLPEDNSFGFVGLKNNEGQEYANRWGDLDKVGYPCAVFDRSSEVSLFVSGKWPELIRKELEKPTSLSINLEAHYNNDSTKIEITALMLPETDANAKLQLWITESNITAVQIDNGKLIKDYVHNHVFRGSANGTWGEDI
;
A
#
# COMPACT_ATOMS: atom_id res chain seq x y z
N THR A 1 9.97 10.91 12.72
CA THR A 1 10.07 9.80 11.76
C THR A 1 10.39 10.33 10.37
N ASN A 2 10.96 9.51 9.52
CA ASN A 2 11.21 9.85 8.10
C ASN A 2 10.00 9.51 7.19
N CYS A 3 8.87 9.06 7.76
CA CYS A 3 7.69 8.69 6.98
C CYS A 3 7.13 9.86 6.14
N PRO A 4 7.04 11.11 6.65
CA PRO A 4 6.62 12.23 5.81
C PRO A 4 7.58 12.52 4.64
N ASP A 5 8.90 12.34 4.83
CA ASP A 5 9.88 12.50 3.75
C ASP A 5 9.71 11.43 2.68
N ALA A 6 9.49 10.18 3.10
CA ALA A 6 9.20 9.09 2.19
C ALA A 6 7.90 9.33 1.42
N HIS A 7 6.85 9.83 2.08
CA HIS A 7 5.59 10.19 1.44
C HIS A 7 5.79 11.28 0.37
N ARG A 8 6.56 12.35 0.68
CA ARG A 8 6.91 13.39 -0.30
C ARG A 8 7.71 12.84 -1.47
N GLY A 9 8.71 11.99 -1.19
CA GLY A 9 9.50 11.32 -2.23
C GLY A 9 8.67 10.41 -3.12
N LEU A 10 7.74 9.67 -2.53
CA LEU A 10 6.85 8.79 -3.27
C LEU A 10 5.86 9.57 -4.14
N ALA A 11 5.33 10.69 -3.64
CA ALA A 11 4.46 11.58 -4.42
C ALA A 11 5.17 12.12 -5.68
N ALA A 12 6.44 12.52 -5.57
CA ALA A 12 7.24 12.95 -6.72
C ALA A 12 7.47 11.80 -7.73
N LEU A 13 7.69 10.57 -7.25
CA LEU A 13 7.83 9.39 -8.14
C LEU A 13 6.50 9.05 -8.82
N THR A 14 5.38 9.16 -8.11
CA THR A 14 4.05 8.95 -8.69
C THR A 14 3.75 10.00 -9.76
N GLU A 15 4.12 11.25 -9.55
CA GLU A 15 4.02 12.30 -10.58
C GLU A 15 4.88 11.97 -11.81
N GLN A 16 6.09 11.48 -11.60
CA GLN A 16 7.02 11.12 -12.68
C GLN A 16 6.55 9.93 -13.53
N TYR A 17 6.03 8.88 -12.89
CA TYR A 17 5.65 7.62 -13.56
C TYR A 17 4.16 7.53 -13.91
N GLY A 18 3.32 8.40 -13.35
CA GLY A 18 1.88 8.43 -13.60
C GLY A 18 1.21 7.09 -13.27
N GLU A 19 0.37 6.61 -14.17
CA GLU A 19 -0.40 5.37 -14.02
C GLU A 19 0.45 4.09 -13.98
N GLN A 20 1.74 4.17 -14.33
CA GLN A 20 2.66 3.03 -14.25
C GLN A 20 3.09 2.71 -12.82
N LEU A 21 2.87 3.63 -11.86
CA LEU A 21 3.23 3.45 -10.46
C LEU A 21 2.00 3.51 -9.57
N ILE A 22 1.57 2.37 -9.06
CA ILE A 22 0.50 2.27 -8.07
C ILE A 22 1.14 2.19 -6.69
N THR A 23 0.79 3.12 -5.81
CA THR A 23 1.30 3.19 -4.46
C THR A 23 0.25 2.77 -3.43
N VAL A 24 0.66 1.97 -2.44
CA VAL A 24 -0.20 1.58 -1.32
C VAL A 24 0.56 1.80 -0.02
N SER A 25 -0.04 2.56 0.88
CA SER A 25 0.52 2.85 2.21
C SER A 25 -0.05 1.88 3.23
N ILE A 26 0.76 0.91 3.66
CA ILE A 26 0.38 -0.04 4.72
C ILE A 26 0.93 0.45 6.05
N HIS A 27 0.03 0.76 6.97
CA HIS A 27 0.36 1.13 8.34
C HIS A 27 0.51 -0.13 9.19
N ALA A 28 1.73 -0.46 9.62
CA ALA A 28 2.05 -1.66 10.38
C ALA A 28 3.13 -1.40 11.44
N GLY A 29 3.39 -2.40 12.27
CA GLY A 29 4.42 -2.36 13.30
C GLY A 29 4.11 -1.48 14.50
N GLY A 30 5.11 -1.30 15.34
CA GLY A 30 4.99 -0.56 16.62
C GLY A 30 4.86 0.95 16.47
N LEU A 31 5.22 1.52 15.31
CA LEU A 31 5.12 2.97 15.08
C LEU A 31 3.77 3.43 14.51
N SER A 32 2.87 2.48 14.21
CA SER A 32 1.56 2.78 13.64
C SER A 32 0.46 2.60 14.68
N LEU A 33 -0.45 3.57 14.73
CA LEU A 33 -1.58 3.57 15.65
C LEU A 33 -2.70 2.63 15.14
N PRO A 34 -3.17 1.67 15.96
CA PRO A 34 -4.28 0.80 15.59
C PRO A 34 -5.59 1.55 15.37
N GLU A 35 -6.47 1.02 14.51
CA GLU A 35 -7.81 1.58 14.29
C GLU A 35 -8.65 1.58 15.56
N ASP A 36 -8.52 0.56 16.39
CA ASP A 36 -9.25 0.35 17.66
C ASP A 36 -8.54 0.90 18.89
N ASN A 37 -7.70 1.95 18.73
CA ASN A 37 -6.96 2.52 19.84
C ASN A 37 -7.82 3.33 20.81
N SER A 38 -7.32 3.48 22.05
CA SER A 38 -7.96 4.27 23.12
C SER A 38 -7.44 5.71 23.25
N PHE A 39 -6.58 6.17 22.34
CA PHE A 39 -5.94 7.48 22.43
C PHE A 39 -6.78 8.64 21.88
N GLY A 40 -7.95 8.33 21.28
CA GLY A 40 -8.84 9.35 20.70
C GLY A 40 -8.34 9.95 19.37
N PHE A 41 -7.37 9.31 18.74
CA PHE A 41 -6.89 9.67 17.40
C PHE A 41 -7.34 8.64 16.37
N VAL A 42 -7.44 9.07 15.12
CA VAL A 42 -7.67 8.15 13.99
C VAL A 42 -6.46 7.24 13.84
N GLY A 43 -6.64 5.94 14.01
CA GLY A 43 -5.63 4.92 13.74
C GLY A 43 -5.75 4.38 12.32
N LEU A 44 -4.63 3.99 11.73
CA LEU A 44 -4.57 3.53 10.35
C LEU A 44 -4.02 2.10 10.23
N LYS A 45 -3.59 1.50 11.34
CA LYS A 45 -3.10 0.12 11.36
C LYS A 45 -4.26 -0.84 11.56
N ASN A 46 -4.45 -1.76 10.61
CA ASN A 46 -5.39 -2.86 10.70
C ASN A 46 -4.67 -4.23 10.69
N ASN A 47 -5.42 -5.29 11.00
CA ASN A 47 -4.87 -6.63 11.13
C ASN A 47 -4.33 -7.19 9.80
N GLU A 48 -5.04 -6.98 8.69
CA GLU A 48 -4.59 -7.45 7.37
C GLU A 48 -3.30 -6.78 6.93
N GLY A 49 -3.19 -5.45 7.10
CA GLY A 49 -1.96 -4.71 6.81
C GLY A 49 -0.78 -5.19 7.67
N GLN A 50 -1.03 -5.52 8.94
CA GLN A 50 -0.01 -6.12 9.79
C GLN A 50 0.39 -7.53 9.30
N GLU A 51 -0.56 -8.34 8.85
CA GLU A 51 -0.28 -9.66 8.31
C GLU A 51 0.56 -9.59 7.03
N TYR A 52 0.26 -8.65 6.13
CA TYR A 52 1.11 -8.39 4.96
C TYR A 52 2.52 -7.98 5.35
N ALA A 53 2.67 -7.06 6.31
CA ALA A 53 3.99 -6.65 6.78
C ALA A 53 4.80 -7.82 7.33
N ASN A 54 4.18 -8.71 8.09
CA ASN A 54 4.82 -9.89 8.68
C ASN A 54 5.38 -10.87 7.64
N ARG A 55 4.88 -10.85 6.39
CA ARG A 55 5.41 -11.67 5.30
C ARG A 55 6.88 -11.41 5.03
N TRP A 56 7.34 -10.19 5.24
CA TRP A 56 8.75 -9.79 5.05
C TRP A 56 9.56 -9.80 6.35
N GLY A 57 9.06 -10.49 7.38
CA GLY A 57 9.72 -10.65 8.66
C GLY A 57 9.42 -9.53 9.66
N ASP A 58 10.32 -9.37 10.61
CA ASP A 58 10.17 -8.38 11.68
C ASP A 58 10.62 -6.99 11.19
N LEU A 59 9.71 -6.25 10.58
CA LEU A 59 10.00 -4.92 10.03
C LEU A 59 10.32 -3.89 11.13
N ASP A 60 9.93 -4.13 12.38
CA ASP A 60 10.33 -3.25 13.50
C ASP A 60 11.85 -3.30 13.73
N LYS A 61 12.50 -4.43 13.38
CA LYS A 61 13.97 -4.53 13.39
C LYS A 61 14.62 -3.94 12.14
N VAL A 62 13.95 -4.03 10.98
CA VAL A 62 14.44 -3.45 9.72
C VAL A 62 14.37 -1.93 9.77
N GLY A 63 13.25 -1.40 10.25
CA GLY A 63 12.99 0.03 10.38
C GLY A 63 11.98 0.57 9.35
N TYR A 64 11.52 1.77 9.62
CA TYR A 64 10.52 2.49 8.83
C TYR A 64 11.01 3.89 8.44
N PRO A 65 10.56 4.45 7.31
CA PRO A 65 9.72 3.83 6.30
C PRO A 65 10.49 2.88 5.39
N CYS A 66 9.85 1.80 4.99
CA CYS A 66 10.38 0.84 4.03
C CYS A 66 9.32 0.55 2.96
N ALA A 67 9.75 0.01 1.83
CA ALA A 67 8.90 -0.38 0.72
C ALA A 67 9.29 -1.74 0.16
N VAL A 68 8.33 -2.38 -0.47
CA VAL A 68 8.47 -3.58 -1.29
C VAL A 68 7.92 -3.24 -2.67
N PHE A 69 8.63 -3.62 -3.73
CA PHE A 69 8.27 -3.35 -5.11
C PHE A 69 7.79 -4.65 -5.74
N ASP A 70 6.59 -4.63 -6.35
CA ASP A 70 5.93 -5.77 -7.00
C ASP A 70 6.01 -7.08 -6.19
N ARG A 71 5.82 -6.96 -4.88
CA ARG A 71 5.87 -8.08 -3.93
C ARG A 71 7.18 -8.88 -3.95
N SER A 72 8.28 -8.24 -4.36
CA SER A 72 9.60 -8.85 -4.28
C SER A 72 9.93 -9.32 -2.85
N SER A 73 10.92 -10.19 -2.72
CA SER A 73 11.38 -10.63 -1.39
C SER A 73 12.25 -9.57 -0.69
N GLU A 74 12.63 -8.51 -1.38
CA GLU A 74 13.52 -7.47 -0.87
C GLU A 74 12.73 -6.32 -0.26
N VAL A 75 13.07 -5.99 0.98
CA VAL A 75 12.57 -4.78 1.67
C VAL A 75 13.61 -3.67 1.53
N SER A 76 13.21 -2.52 1.03
CA SER A 76 14.10 -1.37 0.85
C SER A 76 13.73 -0.22 1.78
N LEU A 77 14.69 0.23 2.60
CA LEU A 77 14.53 1.42 3.43
C LEU A 77 14.56 2.69 2.57
N PHE A 78 13.72 3.67 2.89
CA PHE A 78 13.70 4.96 2.21
C PHE A 78 15.07 5.66 2.26
N VAL A 79 15.74 5.63 3.40
CA VAL A 79 17.05 6.27 3.59
C VAL A 79 18.16 5.68 2.71
N SER A 80 17.93 4.52 2.07
CA SER A 80 18.89 3.95 1.11
C SER A 80 18.98 4.74 -0.19
N GLY A 81 17.97 5.55 -0.53
CA GLY A 81 17.85 6.28 -1.78
C GLY A 81 17.62 5.42 -3.02
N LYS A 82 17.36 4.11 -2.85
CA LYS A 82 17.27 3.14 -3.96
C LYS A 82 15.89 3.05 -4.62
N TRP A 83 14.85 3.65 -4.04
CA TRP A 83 13.49 3.50 -4.55
C TRP A 83 13.32 3.85 -6.04
N PRO A 84 13.88 4.96 -6.55
CA PRO A 84 13.78 5.27 -8.00
C PRO A 84 14.39 4.18 -8.89
N GLU A 85 15.53 3.62 -8.48
CA GLU A 85 16.20 2.55 -9.23
C GLU A 85 15.37 1.26 -9.21
N LEU A 86 14.80 0.88 -8.06
CA LEU A 86 14.00 -0.32 -7.91
C LEU A 86 12.71 -0.23 -8.72
N ILE A 87 12.02 0.92 -8.70
CA ILE A 87 10.83 1.17 -9.56
C ILE A 87 11.20 0.99 -11.03
N ARG A 88 12.29 1.61 -11.48
CA ARG A 88 12.72 1.50 -12.88
C ARG A 88 12.99 0.04 -13.29
N LYS A 89 13.63 -0.74 -12.42
CA LYS A 89 13.89 -2.17 -12.67
C LYS A 89 12.62 -2.99 -12.78
N GLU A 90 11.60 -2.70 -11.96
CA GLU A 90 10.31 -3.39 -12.05
C GLU A 90 9.58 -3.02 -13.35
N LEU A 91 9.59 -1.76 -13.75
CA LEU A 91 8.97 -1.29 -15.01
C LEU A 91 9.62 -1.85 -16.28
N GLU A 92 10.88 -2.31 -16.21
CA GLU A 92 11.57 -2.97 -17.32
C GLU A 92 11.17 -4.45 -17.51
N LYS A 93 10.47 -5.04 -16.54
CA LYS A 93 10.03 -6.44 -16.62
C LYS A 93 8.82 -6.58 -17.55
N PRO A 94 8.78 -7.63 -18.38
CA PRO A 94 7.58 -7.91 -19.16
C PRO A 94 6.43 -8.30 -18.23
N THR A 95 5.22 -7.88 -18.57
CA THR A 95 4.00 -8.37 -17.91
C THR A 95 3.49 -9.62 -18.63
N SER A 96 3.02 -10.60 -17.88
CA SER A 96 2.39 -11.83 -18.42
C SER A 96 0.87 -11.85 -18.23
N LEU A 97 0.31 -10.79 -17.65
CA LEU A 97 -1.11 -10.71 -17.34
C LEU A 97 -1.59 -9.28 -17.52
N SER A 98 -2.66 -9.08 -18.30
CA SER A 98 -3.41 -7.84 -18.34
C SER A 98 -4.61 -7.94 -17.42
N ILE A 99 -4.84 -6.89 -16.62
CA ILE A 99 -5.99 -6.78 -15.74
C ILE A 99 -6.75 -5.50 -16.10
N ASN A 100 -8.04 -5.63 -16.40
CA ASN A 100 -8.96 -4.50 -16.46
C ASN A 100 -9.87 -4.55 -15.24
N LEU A 101 -9.95 -3.45 -14.51
CA LEU A 101 -10.69 -3.34 -13.26
C LEU A 101 -11.75 -2.25 -13.39
N GLU A 102 -13.00 -2.62 -13.10
CA GLU A 102 -14.12 -1.68 -13.01
C GLU A 102 -14.73 -1.76 -11.61
N ALA A 103 -15.01 -0.61 -11.03
CA ALA A 103 -15.63 -0.53 -9.70
C ALA A 103 -16.75 0.50 -9.69
N HIS A 104 -17.90 0.13 -9.17
CA HIS A 104 -19.08 0.97 -9.09
C HIS A 104 -19.72 0.89 -7.71
N TYR A 105 -20.24 2.01 -7.22
CA TYR A 105 -21.15 1.97 -6.08
C TYR A 105 -22.52 1.48 -6.53
N ASN A 106 -23.18 0.68 -5.69
CA ASN A 106 -24.60 0.40 -5.88
C ASN A 106 -25.44 1.68 -5.66
N ASN A 107 -26.74 1.63 -5.99
CA ASN A 107 -27.61 2.81 -6.02
C ASN A 107 -27.70 3.57 -4.68
N ASP A 108 -27.52 2.92 -3.56
CA ASP A 108 -27.58 3.52 -2.22
C ASP A 108 -26.18 3.76 -1.60
N SER A 109 -25.13 3.53 -2.37
CA SER A 109 -23.71 3.70 -1.98
C SER A 109 -23.29 2.90 -0.74
N THR A 110 -23.98 1.80 -0.46
CA THR A 110 -23.67 0.90 0.66
C THR A 110 -22.72 -0.22 0.29
N LYS A 111 -22.51 -0.46 -1.03
CA LYS A 111 -21.64 -1.52 -1.55
C LYS A 111 -20.85 -1.04 -2.73
N ILE A 112 -19.66 -1.58 -2.89
CA ILE A 112 -18.84 -1.45 -4.08
C ILE A 112 -18.91 -2.78 -4.84
N GLU A 113 -19.35 -2.73 -6.10
CA GLU A 113 -19.30 -3.86 -7.03
C GLU A 113 -18.04 -3.74 -7.85
N ILE A 114 -17.23 -4.80 -7.86
CA ILE A 114 -15.93 -4.82 -8.53
C ILE A 114 -15.95 -5.93 -9.57
N THR A 115 -15.62 -5.59 -10.80
CA THR A 115 -15.41 -6.53 -11.90
C THR A 115 -13.95 -6.50 -12.32
N ALA A 116 -13.28 -7.64 -12.28
CA ALA A 116 -11.92 -7.81 -12.76
C ALA A 116 -11.92 -8.74 -13.99
N LEU A 117 -11.50 -8.22 -15.13
CA LEU A 117 -11.24 -9.01 -16.34
C LEU A 117 -9.74 -9.24 -16.45
N MET A 118 -9.35 -10.50 -16.48
CA MET A 118 -7.96 -10.92 -16.56
C MET A 118 -7.70 -11.63 -17.88
N LEU A 119 -6.63 -11.23 -18.56
CA LEU A 119 -6.19 -11.79 -19.83
C LEU A 119 -4.74 -12.28 -19.65
N PRO A 120 -4.53 -13.55 -19.28
CA PRO A 120 -3.19 -14.11 -19.17
C PRO A 120 -2.60 -14.38 -20.56
N GLU A 121 -1.31 -14.12 -20.73
CA GLU A 121 -0.57 -14.49 -21.96
C GLU A 121 -0.17 -15.96 -21.95
N THR A 122 -0.10 -16.59 -20.79
CA THR A 122 0.25 -18.00 -20.60
C THR A 122 -0.61 -18.58 -19.48
N ASP A 123 -0.68 -19.91 -19.40
CA ASP A 123 -1.27 -20.60 -18.24
C ASP A 123 -0.50 -20.22 -16.97
N ALA A 124 -1.04 -19.30 -16.22
CA ALA A 124 -0.44 -18.80 -14.99
C ALA A 124 -1.19 -19.38 -13.79
N ASN A 125 -0.46 -20.01 -12.87
CA ASN A 125 -0.98 -20.33 -11.56
C ASN A 125 -0.77 -19.11 -10.67
N ALA A 126 -1.79 -18.30 -10.53
CA ALA A 126 -1.73 -17.01 -9.84
C ALA A 126 -2.91 -16.82 -8.87
N LYS A 127 -2.80 -15.83 -8.00
CA LYS A 127 -3.89 -15.40 -7.12
C LYS A 127 -4.24 -13.94 -7.38
N LEU A 128 -5.53 -13.67 -7.50
CA LEU A 128 -6.04 -12.31 -7.53
C LEU A 128 -6.27 -11.80 -6.10
N GLN A 129 -5.71 -10.64 -5.78
CA GLN A 129 -6.03 -9.90 -4.57
C GLN A 129 -6.59 -8.53 -4.94
N LEU A 130 -7.74 -8.18 -4.37
CA LEU A 130 -8.39 -6.88 -4.56
C LEU A 130 -8.25 -6.05 -3.29
N TRP A 131 -7.41 -5.03 -3.34
CA TRP A 131 -7.16 -4.14 -2.21
C TRP A 131 -8.00 -2.87 -2.29
N ILE A 132 -8.58 -2.50 -1.17
CA ILE A 132 -9.28 -1.24 -0.98
C ILE A 132 -8.31 -0.24 -0.37
N THR A 133 -8.16 0.92 -1.00
CA THR A 133 -7.36 2.02 -0.47
C THR A 133 -8.21 3.27 -0.28
N GLU A 134 -7.81 4.11 0.66
CA GLU A 134 -8.47 5.37 0.94
C GLU A 134 -7.45 6.51 0.96
N SER A 135 -7.83 7.65 0.40
CA SER A 135 -7.03 8.87 0.39
C SER A 135 -7.75 10.01 1.12
N ASN A 136 -7.00 11.06 1.44
CA ASN A 136 -7.47 12.23 2.18
C ASN A 136 -7.91 11.91 3.63
N ILE A 137 -7.28 10.93 4.27
CA ILE A 137 -7.55 10.63 5.68
C ILE A 137 -6.74 11.58 6.55
N THR A 138 -7.43 12.39 7.35
CA THR A 138 -6.77 13.22 8.37
C THR A 138 -6.49 12.41 9.61
N ALA A 139 -5.22 12.20 9.93
CA ALA A 139 -4.78 11.46 11.10
C ALA A 139 -3.46 12.03 11.66
N VAL A 140 -3.06 11.57 12.84
CA VAL A 140 -1.82 12.02 13.46
C VAL A 140 -0.58 11.46 12.76
N GLN A 141 0.46 12.29 12.64
CA GLN A 141 1.77 11.92 12.12
C GLN A 141 2.88 12.63 12.89
N ILE A 142 3.97 11.92 13.19
CA ILE A 142 5.17 12.58 13.72
C ILE A 142 6.06 12.98 12.55
N ASP A 143 6.27 14.28 12.38
CA ASP A 143 7.20 14.85 11.39
C ASP A 143 8.30 15.64 12.13
N ASN A 144 9.56 15.31 11.89
CA ASN A 144 10.72 15.95 12.51
C ASN A 144 10.60 16.10 14.05
N GLY A 145 10.09 15.06 14.71
CA GLY A 145 9.90 15.04 16.17
C GLY A 145 8.67 15.81 16.68
N LYS A 146 7.89 16.42 15.81
CA LYS A 146 6.65 17.12 16.15
C LYS A 146 5.43 16.29 15.80
N LEU A 147 4.43 16.28 16.68
CA LEU A 147 3.13 15.67 16.40
C LEU A 147 2.29 16.63 15.55
N ILE A 148 2.01 16.22 14.32
CA ILE A 148 1.06 16.88 13.41
C ILE A 148 -0.27 16.15 13.57
N LYS A 149 -1.32 16.87 13.98
CA LYS A 149 -2.62 16.26 14.27
C LYS A 149 -3.53 16.16 13.06
N ASP A 150 -3.27 16.98 12.06
CA ASP A 150 -4.06 17.17 10.84
C ASP A 150 -3.27 16.76 9.59
N TYR A 151 -2.38 15.77 9.71
CA TYR A 151 -1.63 15.24 8.58
C TYR A 151 -2.57 14.46 7.65
N VAL A 152 -2.48 14.71 6.34
CA VAL A 152 -3.29 14.02 5.33
C VAL A 152 -2.55 12.80 4.81
N HIS A 153 -3.12 11.62 5.00
CA HIS A 153 -2.62 10.36 4.51
C HIS A 153 -3.36 9.96 3.22
N ASN A 154 -2.61 9.44 2.25
CA ASN A 154 -3.13 9.01 0.96
C ASN A 154 -2.76 7.55 0.66
N HIS A 155 -3.56 6.92 -0.19
CA HIS A 155 -3.38 5.53 -0.64
C HIS A 155 -3.28 4.53 0.50
N VAL A 156 -3.96 4.81 1.62
CA VAL A 156 -3.92 3.98 2.82
C VAL A 156 -4.66 2.68 2.57
N PHE A 157 -4.02 1.55 2.81
CA PHE A 157 -4.64 0.24 2.75
C PHE A 157 -5.71 0.12 3.84
N ARG A 158 -6.96 -0.23 3.43
CA ARG A 158 -8.10 -0.37 4.33
C ARG A 158 -8.56 -1.82 4.51
N GLY A 159 -8.24 -2.68 3.56
CA GLY A 159 -8.60 -4.10 3.59
C GLY A 159 -8.58 -4.72 2.20
N SER A 160 -8.83 -6.02 2.13
CA SER A 160 -9.02 -6.75 0.88
C SER A 160 -10.47 -7.16 0.68
N ALA A 161 -10.96 -7.06 -0.57
CA ALA A 161 -12.34 -7.38 -0.91
C ALA A 161 -12.58 -8.89 -1.05
N ASN A 162 -11.53 -9.66 -1.33
CA ASN A 162 -11.60 -11.10 -1.61
C ASN A 162 -10.65 -11.93 -0.73
N GLY A 163 -10.51 -11.50 0.53
CA GLY A 163 -9.68 -12.16 1.54
C GLY A 163 -8.20 -11.77 1.48
N THR A 164 -7.52 -11.91 2.61
CA THR A 164 -6.15 -11.43 2.83
C THR A 164 -5.17 -11.93 1.78
N TRP A 165 -5.27 -13.18 1.36
CA TRP A 165 -4.35 -13.79 0.39
C TRP A 165 -4.94 -14.00 -1.00
N GLY A 166 -6.17 -13.51 -1.23
CA GLY A 166 -6.84 -13.57 -2.51
C GLY A 166 -7.34 -14.95 -2.90
N GLU A 167 -7.81 -15.06 -4.12
CA GLU A 167 -8.40 -16.26 -4.72
C GLU A 167 -7.56 -16.77 -5.88
N ASP A 168 -7.51 -18.10 -6.07
CA ASP A 168 -6.84 -18.71 -7.22
C ASP A 168 -7.57 -18.36 -8.52
N ILE A 169 -6.82 -18.07 -9.57
CA ILE A 169 -7.30 -17.71 -10.90
C ILE A 169 -6.69 -18.59 -11.99
#